data_e4ed3cdaf65f1ba3cdae7ead8f0b592c
#
_entry.id   e4ed3cdaf65f1ba3cdae7ead8f0b592c
#
_cell.length_a   1.000
_cell.length_b   1.000
_cell.length_c   1.000
_cell.angle_alpha   90.00
_cell.angle_beta   90.00
_cell.angle_gamma   90.00
#
_symmetry.space_group_name_H-M   'P 1'
#
loop_
_entity.id
_entity.type
_entity.pdbx_description
1 polymer ?
#
loop_
_entity_poly.entity_id
_entity_poly.type
_entity_poly.pdbx_seq_one_letter_code
_entity_poly.pdbx_strand_id
1 'polypeptide(L)'
;MANSPRDNLVHWLRDAHAMEVGTLDDLQNLSKRIDQYPQLKARIDQHIEETRGQERRLKELLEGMNESTSAVKEAVTKIAGNVQAIAGMMFSDEVAKNAISSYAFEHFEIANYRALITAAE
;
A
#
# COMPACT_ATOMS: atom_id res chain seq x y z
N MET A 1 -19.34 -21.90 -1.99
CA MET A 1 -18.50 -22.36 -3.12
C MET A 1 -17.10 -21.80 -2.99
N ALA A 2 -16.10 -22.63 -3.22
CA ALA A 2 -14.73 -22.14 -3.24
C ALA A 2 -14.51 -21.27 -4.47
N ASN A 3 -13.75 -20.17 -4.30
CA ASN A 3 -13.36 -19.32 -5.42
C ASN A 3 -12.41 -20.07 -6.35
N SER A 4 -12.46 -19.77 -7.64
CA SER A 4 -11.49 -20.28 -8.58
C SER A 4 -10.11 -19.66 -8.34
N PRO A 5 -9.02 -20.28 -8.83
CA PRO A 5 -7.70 -19.64 -8.75
C PRO A 5 -7.68 -18.23 -9.36
N ARG A 6 -8.41 -18.01 -10.44
CA ARG A 6 -8.54 -16.70 -11.06
C ARG A 6 -9.23 -15.70 -10.13
N ASP A 7 -10.30 -16.11 -9.46
CA ASP A 7 -11.02 -15.24 -8.51
C ASP A 7 -10.12 -14.84 -7.34
N ASN A 8 -9.33 -15.76 -6.82
CA ASN A 8 -8.37 -15.46 -5.77
C ASN A 8 -7.31 -14.47 -6.23
N LEU A 9 -6.77 -14.65 -7.43
CA LEU A 9 -5.80 -13.71 -8.01
C LEU A 9 -6.40 -12.32 -8.16
N VAL A 10 -7.62 -12.21 -8.65
CA VAL A 10 -8.33 -10.93 -8.78
C VAL A 10 -8.50 -10.26 -7.42
N HIS A 11 -8.93 -11.01 -6.41
CA HIS A 11 -9.05 -10.50 -5.04
C HIS A 11 -7.72 -9.95 -4.52
N TRP A 12 -6.64 -10.70 -4.69
CA TRP A 12 -5.32 -10.31 -4.21
C TRP A 12 -4.76 -9.11 -4.99
N LEU A 13 -5.05 -9.00 -6.29
CA LEU A 13 -4.69 -7.82 -7.08
C LEU A 13 -5.46 -6.58 -6.60
N ARG A 14 -6.72 -6.71 -6.27
CA ARG A 14 -7.52 -5.63 -5.68
C ARG A 14 -6.98 -5.20 -4.32
N ASP A 15 -6.60 -6.17 -3.49
CA ASP A 15 -6.00 -5.88 -2.18
C ASP A 15 -4.67 -5.15 -2.35
N ALA A 16 -3.82 -5.57 -3.28
CA ALA A 16 -2.57 -4.90 -3.58
C ALA A 16 -2.81 -3.47 -4.10
N HIS A 17 -3.79 -3.28 -4.95
CA HIS A 17 -4.16 -1.95 -5.45
C HIS A 17 -4.62 -1.04 -4.31
N ALA A 18 -5.48 -1.54 -3.43
CA ALA A 18 -5.93 -0.81 -2.24
C ALA A 18 -4.75 -0.45 -1.32
N MET A 19 -3.82 -1.37 -1.14
CA MET A 19 -2.59 -1.14 -0.38
C MET A 19 -1.77 0.02 -0.97
N GLU A 20 -1.57 0.04 -2.28
CA GLU A 20 -0.82 1.11 -2.95
C GLU A 20 -1.53 2.46 -2.83
N VAL A 21 -2.85 2.51 -2.97
CA VAL A 21 -3.65 3.74 -2.80
C VAL A 21 -3.52 4.26 -1.37
N GLY A 22 -3.61 3.38 -0.37
CA GLY A 22 -3.45 3.75 1.03
C GLY A 22 -2.05 4.24 1.35
N THR A 23 -1.03 3.57 0.83
CA THR A 23 0.37 3.96 0.98
C THR A 23 0.62 5.34 0.37
N LEU A 24 0.08 5.59 -0.82
CA LEU A 24 0.21 6.88 -1.49
C LEU A 24 -0.36 8.02 -0.64
N ASP A 25 -1.54 7.82 -0.07
CA ASP A 25 -2.18 8.82 0.80
C ASP A 25 -1.34 9.09 2.05
N ASP A 26 -0.87 8.05 2.71
CA ASP A 26 -0.01 8.17 3.90
C ASP A 26 1.31 8.88 3.60
N LEU A 27 1.95 8.55 2.48
CA LEU A 27 3.20 9.19 2.08
C LEU A 27 3.01 10.66 1.76
N GLN A 28 1.92 11.03 1.08
CA GLN A 28 1.60 12.42 0.78
C GLN A 28 1.38 13.22 2.07
N ASN A 29 0.68 12.66 3.03
CA ASN A 29 0.45 13.28 4.33
C ASN A 29 1.75 13.43 5.11
N LEU A 30 2.60 12.41 5.11
CA LEU A 30 3.92 12.46 5.76
C LEU A 30 4.80 13.53 5.13
N SER A 31 4.87 13.61 3.80
CA SER A 31 5.69 14.58 3.08
C SER A 31 5.38 16.02 3.50
N LYS A 32 4.12 16.33 3.81
CA LYS A 32 3.70 17.66 4.26
C LYS A 32 4.18 18.04 5.67
N ARG A 33 4.59 17.05 6.46
CA ARG A 33 4.94 17.25 7.88
C ARG A 33 6.44 17.18 8.18
N ILE A 34 7.27 16.94 7.18
CA ILE A 34 8.70 16.74 7.35
C ILE A 34 9.55 17.76 6.62
N ASP A 35 9.03 18.98 6.45
CA ASP A 35 9.75 20.09 5.80
C ASP A 35 11.09 20.38 6.47
N GLN A 36 11.18 20.16 7.79
CA GLN A 36 12.41 20.35 8.57
C GLN A 36 13.48 19.29 8.28
N TYR A 37 13.14 18.24 7.55
CA TYR A 37 14.06 17.16 7.16
C TYR A 37 14.14 17.04 5.63
N PRO A 38 14.87 17.95 4.95
CA PRO A 38 14.84 18.03 3.48
C PRO A 38 15.26 16.76 2.76
N GLN A 39 16.25 16.04 3.29
CA GLN A 39 16.74 14.80 2.68
C GLN A 39 15.71 13.68 2.80
N LEU A 40 15.06 13.57 3.95
CA LEU A 40 13.99 12.60 4.17
C LEU A 40 12.78 12.91 3.29
N LYS A 41 12.42 14.19 3.22
CA LYS A 41 11.31 14.64 2.36
C LYS A 41 11.58 14.28 0.90
N ALA A 42 12.79 14.54 0.40
CA ALA A 42 13.16 14.19 -0.98
C ALA A 42 13.01 12.68 -1.25
N ARG A 43 13.43 11.84 -0.30
CA ARG A 43 13.28 10.39 -0.44
C ARG A 43 11.82 9.94 -0.39
N ILE A 44 11.01 10.55 0.47
CA ILE A 44 9.57 10.28 0.53
C ILE A 44 8.89 10.71 -0.77
N ASP A 45 9.22 11.88 -1.30
CA ASP A 45 8.66 12.36 -2.56
C ASP A 45 9.01 11.42 -3.74
N GLN A 46 10.23 10.88 -3.76
CA GLN A 46 10.63 9.87 -4.73
C GLN A 46 9.79 8.59 -4.57
N HIS A 47 9.59 8.15 -3.35
CA HIS A 47 8.78 6.96 -3.06
C HIS A 47 7.31 7.15 -3.45
N ILE A 48 6.78 8.36 -3.33
CA ILE A 48 5.44 8.71 -3.82
C ILE A 48 5.33 8.42 -5.32
N GLU A 49 6.30 8.83 -6.11
CA GLU A 49 6.29 8.59 -7.56
C GLU A 49 6.40 7.10 -7.90
N GLU A 50 7.23 6.36 -7.16
CA GLU A 50 7.33 4.91 -7.30
C GLU A 50 5.98 4.23 -7.01
N THR A 51 5.31 4.65 -5.95
CA THR A 51 4.01 4.12 -5.52
C THR A 51 2.92 4.43 -6.55
N ARG A 52 2.92 5.64 -7.13
CA ARG A 52 2.00 5.98 -8.23
C ARG A 52 2.15 5.06 -9.43
N GLY A 53 3.39 4.74 -9.78
CA GLY A 53 3.68 3.81 -10.87
C GLY A 53 3.18 2.40 -10.58
N GLN A 54 3.36 1.93 -9.36
CA GLN A 54 2.89 0.61 -8.92
C GLN A 54 1.36 0.54 -8.90
N GLU A 55 0.69 1.56 -8.38
CA GLU A 55 -0.77 1.66 -8.37
C GLU A 55 -1.33 1.60 -9.79
N ARG A 56 -0.77 2.35 -10.70
CA ARG A 56 -1.20 2.38 -12.09
C ARG A 56 -1.04 1.02 -12.76
N ARG A 57 0.07 0.32 -12.54
CA ARG A 57 0.30 -1.02 -13.10
C ARG A 57 -0.73 -2.03 -12.62
N LEU A 58 -1.06 -1.99 -11.33
CA LEU A 58 -2.08 -2.89 -10.77
C LEU A 58 -3.46 -2.60 -11.35
N LYS A 59 -3.79 -1.32 -11.52
CA LYS A 59 -5.03 -0.90 -12.17
C LYS A 59 -5.10 -1.40 -13.61
N GLU A 60 -4.03 -1.25 -14.36
CA GLU A 60 -3.94 -1.73 -15.75
C GLU A 60 -4.08 -3.26 -15.83
N LEU A 61 -3.47 -3.99 -14.90
CA LEU A 61 -3.62 -5.45 -14.84
C LEU A 61 -5.07 -5.85 -14.59
N LEU A 62 -5.75 -5.22 -13.63
CA LEU A 62 -7.16 -5.50 -13.35
C LEU A 62 -8.05 -5.17 -14.56
N GLU A 63 -7.85 -4.02 -15.18
CA GLU A 63 -8.58 -3.63 -16.38
C GLU A 63 -8.36 -4.62 -17.53
N GLY A 64 -7.13 -5.10 -17.70
CA GLY A 64 -6.79 -6.13 -18.70
C GLY A 64 -7.47 -7.48 -18.44
N MET A 65 -7.86 -7.75 -17.21
CA MET A 65 -8.64 -8.92 -16.83
C MET A 65 -10.15 -8.68 -16.86
N ASN A 66 -10.60 -7.52 -17.35
CA ASN A 66 -12.00 -7.07 -17.32
C ASN A 66 -12.57 -6.95 -15.89
N GLU A 67 -11.72 -6.57 -14.94
CA GLU A 67 -12.11 -6.39 -13.55
C GLU A 67 -12.04 -4.90 -13.16
N SER A 68 -12.81 -4.52 -12.15
CA SER A 68 -12.82 -3.14 -11.65
C SER A 68 -11.99 -3.02 -10.38
N THR A 69 -11.64 -1.77 -10.05
CA THR A 69 -11.01 -1.41 -8.78
C THR A 69 -12.05 -0.99 -7.72
N SER A 70 -13.31 -1.38 -7.89
CA SER A 70 -14.37 -1.09 -6.93
C SER A 70 -14.05 -1.69 -5.55
N ALA A 71 -14.57 -1.08 -4.50
CA ALA A 71 -14.34 -1.44 -3.09
C ALA A 71 -12.94 -1.08 -2.56
N VAL A 72 -12.16 -0.30 -3.29
CA VAL A 72 -10.82 0.14 -2.86
C VAL A 72 -10.88 0.93 -1.55
N LYS A 73 -11.85 1.83 -1.39
CA LYS A 73 -11.98 2.69 -0.20
C LYS A 73 -12.06 1.91 1.11
N GLU A 74 -12.88 0.87 1.14
CA GLU A 74 -13.09 0.06 2.33
C GLU A 74 -11.82 -0.73 2.70
N ALA A 75 -11.18 -1.35 1.71
CA ALA A 75 -9.93 -2.08 1.90
C ALA A 75 -8.80 -1.17 2.37
N VAL A 76 -8.66 0.02 1.79
CA VAL A 76 -7.66 1.03 2.19
C VAL A 76 -7.83 1.43 3.64
N THR A 77 -9.05 1.76 4.05
CA THR A 77 -9.35 2.17 5.42
C THR A 77 -8.98 1.07 6.41
N LYS A 78 -9.29 -0.17 6.09
CA LYS A 78 -9.00 -1.32 6.93
C LYS A 78 -7.50 -1.56 7.11
N ILE A 79 -6.74 -1.52 6.04
CA ILE A 79 -5.28 -1.73 6.06
C ILE A 79 -4.59 -0.58 6.82
N ALA A 80 -4.90 0.66 6.47
CA ALA A 80 -4.31 1.84 7.10
C ALA A 80 -4.63 1.90 8.59
N GLY A 81 -5.87 1.62 8.97
CA GLY A 81 -6.30 1.60 10.37
C GLY A 81 -5.53 0.59 11.21
N ASN A 82 -5.29 -0.61 10.70
CA ASN A 82 -4.54 -1.65 11.40
C ASN A 82 -3.08 -1.26 11.64
N VAL A 83 -2.42 -0.70 10.64
CA VAL A 83 -1.01 -0.28 10.75
C VAL A 83 -0.87 0.90 11.71
N GLN A 84 -1.74 1.89 11.62
CA GLN A 84 -1.73 3.05 12.51
C GLN A 84 -2.04 2.67 13.96
N ALA A 85 -2.97 1.75 14.18
CA ALA A 85 -3.29 1.27 15.53
C ALA A 85 -2.08 0.61 16.20
N ILE A 86 -1.37 -0.25 15.48
CA ILE A 86 -0.17 -0.92 16.01
C ILE A 86 0.93 0.10 16.31
N ALA A 87 1.22 1.01 15.40
CA ALA A 87 2.24 2.05 15.59
C ALA A 87 1.88 2.99 16.74
N GLY A 88 0.60 3.39 16.86
CA GLY A 88 0.12 4.28 17.92
C GLY A 88 0.21 3.68 19.32
N MET A 89 0.14 2.37 19.44
CA MET A 89 0.26 1.67 20.73
C MET A 89 1.70 1.60 21.25
N MET A 90 2.70 1.66 20.37
CA MET A 90 4.09 1.37 20.71
C MET A 90 4.96 2.60 20.89
N PHE A 91 4.63 3.73 20.26
CA PHE A 91 5.52 4.89 20.19
C PHE A 91 4.78 6.20 20.40
N SER A 92 5.43 7.13 21.13
CA SER A 92 4.90 8.48 21.34
C SER A 92 5.42 9.49 20.30
N ASP A 93 6.54 9.21 19.68
CA ASP A 93 7.17 10.09 18.69
C ASP A 93 6.58 9.88 17.30
N GLU A 94 6.10 10.96 16.67
CA GLU A 94 5.44 10.90 15.36
C GLU A 94 6.40 10.44 14.26
N VAL A 95 7.65 10.90 14.26
CA VAL A 95 8.63 10.52 13.24
C VAL A 95 8.99 9.04 13.38
N ALA A 96 9.21 8.57 14.61
CA ALA A 96 9.49 7.15 14.87
C ALA A 96 8.29 6.27 14.49
N LYS A 97 7.07 6.69 14.82
CA LYS A 97 5.84 5.98 14.42
C LYS A 97 5.74 5.81 12.92
N ASN A 98 5.96 6.90 12.19
CA ASN A 98 5.87 6.88 10.73
C ASN A 98 6.99 6.05 10.10
N ALA A 99 8.20 6.11 10.64
CA ALA A 99 9.32 5.29 10.15
C ALA A 99 9.04 3.80 10.31
N ILE A 100 8.53 3.39 11.46
CA ILE A 100 8.23 1.99 11.75
C ILE A 100 7.02 1.51 10.95
N SER A 101 5.99 2.33 10.82
CA SER A 101 4.83 2.02 9.98
C SER A 101 5.24 1.83 8.53
N SER A 102 6.10 2.71 8.01
CA SER A 102 6.60 2.62 6.64
C SER A 102 7.42 1.34 6.43
N TYR A 103 8.27 1.00 7.38
CA TYR A 103 9.06 -0.23 7.34
C TYR A 103 8.16 -1.48 7.31
N ALA A 104 7.17 -1.53 8.19
CA ALA A 104 6.22 -2.63 8.25
C ALA A 104 5.40 -2.73 6.95
N PHE A 105 4.98 -1.59 6.39
CA PHE A 105 4.26 -1.53 5.13
C PHE A 105 5.09 -2.06 3.96
N GLU A 106 6.37 -1.67 3.86
CA GLU A 106 7.23 -2.15 2.80
C GLU A 106 7.41 -3.67 2.84
N HIS A 107 7.57 -4.24 4.02
CA HIS A 107 7.65 -5.69 4.18
C HIS A 107 6.32 -6.38 3.85
N PHE A 108 5.21 -5.78 4.21
CA PHE A 108 3.88 -6.25 3.84
C PHE A 108 3.71 -6.26 2.31
N GLU A 109 4.15 -5.21 1.63
CA GLU A 109 4.12 -5.12 0.17
C GLU A 109 4.95 -6.22 -0.48
N ILE A 110 6.17 -6.46 0.00
CA ILE A 110 7.05 -7.51 -0.51
C ILE A 110 6.37 -8.88 -0.38
N ALA A 111 5.81 -9.18 0.77
CA ALA A 111 5.11 -10.44 1.00
C ALA A 111 3.90 -10.59 0.06
N ASN A 112 3.14 -9.53 -0.11
CA ASN A 112 1.98 -9.50 -1.00
C ASN A 112 2.35 -9.77 -2.46
N TYR A 113 3.38 -9.08 -2.95
CA TYR A 113 3.83 -9.27 -4.34
C TYR A 113 4.43 -10.64 -4.59
N ARG A 114 5.14 -11.20 -3.62
CA ARG A 114 5.63 -12.59 -3.72
C ARG A 114 4.48 -13.59 -3.82
N ALA A 115 3.45 -13.40 -3.02
CA ALA A 115 2.25 -14.23 -3.08
C ALA A 115 1.54 -14.10 -4.43
N LEU A 116 1.42 -12.87 -4.96
CA LEU A 116 0.81 -12.62 -6.27
C LEU A 116 1.58 -13.28 -7.41
N ILE A 117 2.91 -13.20 -7.40
CA ILE A 117 3.75 -13.82 -8.41
C ILE A 117 3.54 -15.34 -8.39
N THR A 118 3.55 -15.94 -7.23
CA THR A 118 3.31 -17.38 -7.07
C THR A 118 1.93 -17.78 -7.57
N ALA A 119 0.91 -16.98 -7.25
CA ALA A 119 -0.46 -17.25 -7.69
C ALA A 119 -0.64 -17.11 -9.21
N ALA A 120 0.13 -16.22 -9.84
CA ALA A 120 0.06 -16.01 -11.29
C ALA A 120 0.81 -17.08 -12.11
N GLU A 121 1.73 -17.79 -11.51
CA GLU A 121 2.45 -18.90 -12.12
C GLU A 121 1.58 -20.17 -12.16
#